data_8615cf9c1e1dfc07024fe50eaa99e7fe
#
_entry.id   8615cf9c1e1dfc07024fe50eaa99e7fe
#
_cell.length_a   1.000
_cell.length_b   1.000
_cell.length_c   1.000
_cell.angle_alpha   90.00
_cell.angle_beta   90.00
_cell.angle_gamma   90.00
#
_symmetry.space_group_name_H-M   'P 1'
#
loop_
_entity.id
_entity.type
_entity.pdbx_description
1 polymer ?
#
loop_
_entity_poly.entity_id
_entity_poly.type
_entity_poly.pdbx_seq_one_letter_code
_entity_poly.pdbx_strand_id
1 'polypeptide(L)'
;VRALFRAARRATGYGIACGRPPHHLIGLDLDRKNGLDGITALTDLATRHGFHLPDTVTIATPSGGRHLWLAAPPDAAIPNSASRLGPGIDVRGSGGYLVGPGSLSPKGAYQTLPGHPSDPAPAPLPLLRLIQPPRPPAVTPPPRSTGPHSIEPLVRFVRDSPDGQLNNRLYWAACRAYEAADEPDAAADALLHAAIDAGHPERGAARTIASARNRAHPGRASPVTRPAEPRPSRSAPRALH
;
A
#
# COMPACT_ATOMS: atom_id res chain seq x y z
N VAL A 1 -19.74 9.33 -0.73
CA VAL A 1 -19.74 8.17 -1.64
C VAL A 1 -20.51 8.48 -2.92
N ARG A 2 -21.81 8.83 -2.88
CA ARG A 2 -22.63 9.11 -4.08
C ARG A 2 -22.04 10.19 -5.01
N ALA A 3 -21.43 11.25 -4.46
CA ALA A 3 -20.80 12.31 -5.23
C ALA A 3 -19.56 11.80 -6.01
N LEU A 4 -18.76 10.93 -5.41
CA LEU A 4 -17.60 10.31 -6.07
C LEU A 4 -18.02 9.46 -7.26
N PHE A 5 -19.07 8.63 -7.11
CA PHE A 5 -19.59 7.83 -8.23
C PHE A 5 -20.20 8.68 -9.35
N ARG A 6 -20.87 9.82 -9.01
CA ARG A 6 -21.35 10.76 -10.03
C ARG A 6 -20.21 11.40 -10.83
N ALA A 7 -19.10 11.73 -10.16
CA ALA A 7 -17.92 12.31 -10.82
C ALA A 7 -17.13 11.30 -11.66
N ALA A 8 -17.19 10.01 -11.32
CA ALA A 8 -16.44 8.93 -11.95
C ALA A 8 -17.36 7.95 -12.71
N ARG A 9 -18.14 8.46 -13.66
CA ARG A 9 -19.18 7.68 -14.41
C ARG A 9 -18.68 6.42 -15.13
N ARG A 10 -17.37 6.31 -15.38
CA ARG A 10 -16.73 5.16 -16.04
C ARG A 10 -15.98 4.26 -15.05
N ALA A 11 -16.05 4.53 -13.76
CA ALA A 11 -15.38 3.71 -12.76
C ALA A 11 -16.07 2.34 -12.66
N THR A 12 -15.31 1.28 -12.85
CA THR A 12 -15.75 -0.12 -12.68
C THR A 12 -15.51 -0.62 -11.26
N GLY A 13 -14.91 0.19 -10.40
CA GLY A 13 -14.60 -0.19 -9.03
C GLY A 13 -14.19 1.00 -8.15
N TYR A 14 -14.04 0.72 -6.87
CA TYR A 14 -13.64 1.69 -5.86
C TYR A 14 -12.78 1.02 -4.78
N GLY A 15 -11.98 1.82 -4.09
CA GLY A 15 -11.15 1.37 -2.97
C GLY A 15 -11.75 1.79 -1.63
N ILE A 16 -11.64 0.91 -0.65
CA ILE A 16 -11.96 1.18 0.76
C ILE A 16 -10.63 1.50 1.46
N ALA A 17 -10.47 2.74 1.91
CA ALA A 17 -9.26 3.18 2.60
C ALA A 17 -9.14 2.50 3.97
N CYS A 18 -7.96 1.94 4.25
CA CYS A 18 -7.62 1.33 5.52
C CYS A 18 -6.94 2.32 6.48
N GLY A 19 -6.95 2.02 7.78
CA GLY A 19 -6.28 2.81 8.82
C GLY A 19 -6.87 4.19 9.08
N ARG A 20 -8.15 4.44 8.71
CA ARG A 20 -8.83 5.73 8.90
C ARG A 20 -10.09 5.59 9.75
N PRO A 21 -10.46 6.66 10.49
CA PRO A 21 -11.75 6.70 11.19
C PRO A 21 -12.93 6.40 10.26
N PRO A 22 -14.05 5.87 10.76
CA PRO A 22 -14.31 5.56 12.16
C PRO A 22 -13.76 4.21 12.64
N HIS A 23 -13.51 3.24 11.76
CA HIS A 23 -13.18 1.86 12.14
C HIS A 23 -11.68 1.58 12.18
N HIS A 24 -10.83 2.50 11.72
CA HIS A 24 -9.39 2.25 11.56
C HIS A 24 -9.12 0.90 10.88
N LEU A 25 -9.80 0.65 9.76
CA LEU A 25 -9.91 -0.64 9.10
C LEU A 25 -8.56 -1.30 8.84
N ILE A 26 -8.46 -2.56 9.24
CA ILE A 26 -7.42 -3.48 8.78
C ILE A 26 -8.04 -4.36 7.70
N GLY A 27 -7.46 -4.36 6.51
CA GLY A 27 -7.80 -5.29 5.47
C GLY A 27 -6.83 -6.47 5.45
N LEU A 28 -7.32 -7.69 5.58
CA LEU A 28 -6.55 -8.87 5.22
C LEU A 28 -6.97 -9.28 3.81
N ASP A 29 -6.01 -9.25 2.90
CA ASP A 29 -6.19 -9.70 1.51
C ASP A 29 -5.58 -11.11 1.40
N LEU A 30 -6.45 -12.10 1.25
CA LEU A 30 -6.11 -13.53 1.25
C LEU A 30 -6.14 -14.04 -0.18
N ASP A 31 -4.98 -14.12 -0.78
CA ASP A 31 -4.84 -14.57 -2.16
C ASP A 31 -5.02 -16.09 -2.31
N ARG A 32 -5.74 -16.49 -3.36
CA ARG A 32 -5.78 -17.86 -3.88
C ARG A 32 -5.37 -17.85 -5.34
N LYS A 33 -4.07 -18.01 -5.60
CA LYS A 33 -3.51 -18.00 -6.96
C LYS A 33 -2.13 -18.68 -6.96
N ASN A 34 -1.75 -19.25 -8.10
CA ASN A 34 -0.40 -19.81 -8.29
C ASN A 34 0.04 -20.80 -7.19
N GLY A 35 -0.87 -21.66 -6.74
CA GLY A 35 -0.60 -22.62 -5.65
C GLY A 35 -0.61 -22.03 -4.24
N LEU A 36 -0.82 -20.71 -4.08
CA LEU A 36 -1.01 -20.09 -2.76
C LEU A 36 -2.46 -20.22 -2.31
N ASP A 37 -2.65 -20.47 -1.01
CA ASP A 37 -3.95 -20.42 -0.33
C ASP A 37 -3.82 -19.61 0.97
N GLY A 38 -4.02 -18.30 0.86
CA GLY A 38 -3.96 -17.38 1.99
C GLY A 38 -5.05 -17.62 3.04
N ILE A 39 -6.17 -18.25 2.64
CA ILE A 39 -7.26 -18.58 3.57
C ILE A 39 -6.80 -19.67 4.53
N THR A 40 -6.26 -20.77 3.99
CA THR A 40 -5.69 -21.86 4.78
C THR A 40 -4.51 -21.35 5.61
N ALA A 41 -3.61 -20.58 5.01
CA ALA A 41 -2.46 -20.00 5.71
C ALA A 41 -2.87 -19.13 6.92
N LEU A 42 -3.95 -18.36 6.82
CA LEU A 42 -4.48 -17.57 7.94
C LEU A 42 -5.08 -18.44 9.04
N THR A 43 -5.78 -19.52 8.67
CA THR A 43 -6.32 -20.49 9.62
C THR A 43 -5.21 -21.18 10.40
N ASP A 44 -4.16 -21.61 9.73
CA ASP A 44 -2.98 -22.21 10.33
C ASP A 44 -2.22 -21.23 11.24
N LEU A 45 -2.14 -19.96 10.83
CA LEU A 45 -1.56 -18.90 11.65
C LEU A 45 -2.36 -18.72 12.95
N ALA A 46 -3.69 -18.65 12.85
CA ALA A 46 -4.57 -18.51 14.00
C ALA A 46 -4.43 -19.67 14.98
N THR A 47 -4.37 -20.89 14.46
CA THR A 47 -4.16 -22.11 15.26
C THR A 47 -2.79 -22.09 15.97
N ARG A 48 -1.72 -21.78 15.25
CA ARG A 48 -0.36 -21.73 15.82
C ARG A 48 -0.20 -20.67 16.90
N HIS A 49 -0.91 -19.57 16.81
CA HIS A 49 -0.82 -18.45 17.75
C HIS A 49 -1.99 -18.40 18.74
N GLY A 50 -2.86 -19.41 18.77
CA GLY A 50 -3.91 -19.58 19.75
C GLY A 50 -4.97 -18.50 19.74
N PHE A 51 -5.40 -18.03 18.56
CA PHE A 51 -6.50 -17.08 18.45
C PHE A 51 -7.58 -17.55 17.48
N HIS A 52 -8.80 -17.07 17.70
CA HIS A 52 -9.93 -17.28 16.80
C HIS A 52 -10.10 -16.08 15.90
N LEU A 53 -10.33 -16.32 14.61
CA LEU A 53 -10.76 -15.29 13.69
C LEU A 53 -12.22 -14.96 13.99
N PRO A 54 -12.57 -13.70 14.26
CA PRO A 54 -13.96 -13.33 14.48
C PRO A 54 -14.73 -13.42 13.16
N ASP A 55 -16.04 -13.69 13.28
CA ASP A 55 -16.92 -13.49 12.14
C ASP A 55 -16.98 -11.98 11.83
N THR A 56 -16.71 -11.61 10.58
CA THR A 56 -16.52 -10.22 10.18
C THR A 56 -16.91 -10.02 8.72
N VAL A 57 -16.94 -8.77 8.28
CA VAL A 57 -17.17 -8.44 6.87
C VAL A 57 -16.21 -9.20 5.99
N THR A 58 -16.75 -10.04 5.12
CA THR A 58 -15.98 -10.91 4.23
C THR A 58 -16.39 -10.68 2.79
N ILE A 59 -15.40 -10.41 1.93
CA ILE A 59 -15.59 -10.16 0.50
C ILE A 59 -14.90 -11.27 -0.30
N ALA A 60 -15.63 -11.92 -1.18
CA ALA A 60 -15.04 -12.84 -2.16
C ALA A 60 -14.34 -12.05 -3.25
N THR A 61 -13.10 -12.43 -3.58
CA THR A 61 -12.36 -11.85 -4.69
C THR A 61 -12.57 -12.69 -5.97
N PRO A 62 -12.45 -12.09 -7.16
CA PRO A 62 -12.63 -12.82 -8.43
C PRO A 62 -11.64 -13.97 -8.68
N SER A 63 -10.53 -14.00 -7.93
CA SER A 63 -9.53 -15.07 -7.99
C SER A 63 -9.82 -16.25 -7.03
N GLY A 64 -10.93 -16.21 -6.30
CA GLY A 64 -11.29 -17.22 -5.30
C GLY A 64 -10.69 -16.96 -3.91
N GLY A 65 -9.95 -15.87 -3.74
CA GLY A 65 -9.48 -15.39 -2.44
C GLY A 65 -10.55 -14.66 -1.63
N ARG A 66 -10.15 -14.01 -0.55
CA ARG A 66 -11.05 -13.25 0.34
C ARG A 66 -10.40 -11.99 0.86
N HIS A 67 -11.21 -10.95 1.06
CA HIS A 67 -10.85 -9.84 1.96
C HIS A 67 -11.59 -10.04 3.28
N LEU A 68 -10.90 -9.94 4.40
CA LEU A 68 -11.48 -9.84 5.73
C LEU A 68 -11.28 -8.42 6.25
N TRP A 69 -12.34 -7.80 6.76
CA TRP A 69 -12.30 -6.45 7.30
C TRP A 69 -12.35 -6.50 8.81
N LEU A 70 -11.32 -5.97 9.46
CA LEU A 70 -11.22 -5.93 10.92
C LEU A 70 -11.07 -4.49 11.38
N ALA A 71 -11.63 -4.17 12.55
CA ALA A 71 -11.45 -2.88 13.20
C ALA A 71 -10.19 -2.89 14.07
N ALA A 72 -9.34 -1.88 13.93
CA ALA A 72 -8.20 -1.67 14.82
C ALA A 72 -8.53 -0.63 15.91
N PRO A 73 -7.82 -0.65 17.05
CA PRO A 73 -7.83 0.46 18.00
C PRO A 73 -7.39 1.77 17.32
N PRO A 74 -7.96 2.94 17.70
CA PRO A 74 -7.68 4.23 17.06
C PRO A 74 -6.21 4.64 17.06
N ASP A 75 -5.46 4.23 18.07
CA ASP A 75 -4.04 4.50 18.29
C ASP A 75 -3.11 3.46 17.64
N ALA A 76 -3.66 2.39 17.07
CA ALA A 76 -2.89 1.34 16.44
C ALA A 76 -2.39 1.77 15.05
N ALA A 77 -1.09 1.99 14.92
CA ALA A 77 -0.44 2.20 13.63
C ALA A 77 -0.22 0.84 12.94
N ILE A 78 -1.13 0.44 12.06
CA ILE A 78 -1.05 -0.82 11.32
C ILE A 78 -0.34 -0.57 9.99
N PRO A 79 0.85 -1.13 9.75
CA PRO A 79 1.55 -0.99 8.48
C PRO A 79 0.95 -1.88 7.40
N ASN A 80 1.16 -1.50 6.14
CA ASN A 80 0.93 -2.41 5.02
C ASN A 80 2.04 -3.47 4.98
N SER A 81 1.70 -4.69 4.62
CA SER A 81 2.70 -5.73 4.36
C SER A 81 2.18 -6.73 3.33
N ALA A 82 3.10 -7.32 2.56
CA ALA A 82 2.81 -8.41 1.64
C ALA A 82 3.44 -9.70 2.18
N SER A 83 2.63 -10.74 2.31
CA SER A 83 3.03 -12.11 2.72
C SER A 83 3.88 -12.23 4.00
N ARG A 84 3.91 -11.20 4.85
CA ARG A 84 4.69 -11.20 6.10
C ARG A 84 4.11 -12.13 7.15
N LEU A 85 2.79 -12.26 7.20
CA LEU A 85 2.08 -13.15 8.13
C LEU A 85 2.11 -14.61 7.65
N GLY A 86 2.28 -14.80 6.35
CA GLY A 86 2.31 -16.10 5.70
C GLY A 86 2.07 -15.94 4.20
N PRO A 87 2.33 -17.01 3.42
CA PRO A 87 2.13 -16.99 1.97
C PRO A 87 0.69 -16.63 1.61
N GLY A 88 0.49 -15.64 0.73
CA GLY A 88 -0.83 -15.20 0.29
C GLY A 88 -1.63 -14.40 1.31
N ILE A 89 -1.02 -13.91 2.40
CA ILE A 89 -1.66 -13.05 3.40
C ILE A 89 -1.06 -11.65 3.32
N ASP A 90 -1.76 -10.73 2.68
CA ASP A 90 -1.39 -9.32 2.64
C ASP A 90 -2.19 -8.51 3.66
N VAL A 91 -1.51 -7.61 4.37
CA VAL A 91 -2.14 -6.67 5.30
C VAL A 91 -2.25 -5.31 4.66
N ARG A 92 -3.45 -4.75 4.65
CA ARG A 92 -3.74 -3.38 4.24
C ARG A 92 -4.11 -2.56 5.48
N GLY A 93 -3.19 -1.72 5.92
CA GLY A 93 -3.32 -0.83 7.07
C GLY A 93 -3.30 0.64 6.66
N SER A 94 -2.63 1.46 7.45
CA SER A 94 -2.55 2.91 7.25
C SER A 94 -2.01 3.27 5.86
N GLY A 95 -2.80 4.04 5.10
CA GLY A 95 -2.47 4.42 3.72
C GLY A 95 -2.69 3.32 2.68
N GLY A 96 -3.09 2.11 3.08
CA GLY A 96 -3.53 1.05 2.20
C GLY A 96 -5.01 1.14 1.84
N TYR A 97 -5.43 0.27 0.93
CA TYR A 97 -6.84 0.11 0.58
C TYR A 97 -7.15 -1.32 0.13
N LEU A 98 -8.42 -1.69 0.22
CA LEU A 98 -8.99 -2.90 -0.38
C LEU A 98 -9.94 -2.51 -1.50
N VAL A 99 -10.09 -3.37 -2.50
CA VAL A 99 -11.13 -3.21 -3.52
C VAL A 99 -12.48 -3.47 -2.87
N GLY A 100 -13.41 -2.52 -3.03
CA GLY A 100 -14.74 -2.60 -2.44
C GLY A 100 -15.68 -3.57 -3.18
N PRO A 101 -16.68 -4.14 -2.48
CA PRO A 101 -17.65 -5.04 -3.07
C PRO A 101 -18.50 -4.33 -4.13
N GLY A 102 -18.87 -5.07 -5.20
CA GLY A 102 -19.52 -4.51 -6.39
C GLY A 102 -18.53 -4.00 -7.44
N SER A 103 -17.24 -3.92 -7.13
CA SER A 103 -16.21 -3.60 -8.12
C SER A 103 -16.03 -4.74 -9.12
N LEU A 104 -15.80 -4.38 -10.39
CA LEU A 104 -15.58 -5.31 -11.48
C LEU A 104 -14.11 -5.33 -11.89
N SER A 105 -13.59 -6.51 -12.14
CA SER A 105 -12.28 -6.74 -12.75
C SER A 105 -12.45 -7.64 -13.99
N PRO A 106 -11.43 -7.81 -14.85
CA PRO A 106 -11.47 -8.75 -15.96
C PRO A 106 -11.75 -10.20 -15.55
N LYS A 107 -11.50 -10.56 -14.26
CA LYS A 107 -11.72 -11.90 -13.71
C LYS A 107 -13.11 -12.09 -13.07
N GLY A 108 -13.88 -11.01 -12.93
CA GLY A 108 -15.19 -11.05 -12.28
C GLY A 108 -15.39 -9.95 -11.24
N ALA A 109 -16.43 -10.09 -10.43
CA ALA A 109 -16.84 -9.12 -9.42
C ALA A 109 -16.32 -9.45 -8.02
N TYR A 110 -16.01 -8.42 -7.23
CA TYR A 110 -15.84 -8.51 -5.79
C TYR A 110 -17.23 -8.56 -5.14
N GLN A 111 -17.50 -9.55 -4.31
CA GLN A 111 -18.84 -9.77 -3.76
C GLN A 111 -18.81 -9.93 -2.24
N THR A 112 -19.71 -9.26 -1.55
CA THR A 112 -19.94 -9.53 -0.12
C THR A 112 -20.43 -10.96 0.03
N LEU A 113 -19.80 -11.75 0.88
CA LEU A 113 -20.27 -13.08 1.20
C LEU A 113 -21.49 -13.00 2.12
N PRO A 114 -22.61 -13.66 1.75
CA PRO A 114 -23.80 -13.70 2.62
C PRO A 114 -23.52 -14.49 3.90
N GLY A 115 -24.28 -14.18 4.96
CA GLY A 115 -24.13 -14.84 6.26
C GLY A 115 -23.05 -14.25 7.18
N HIS A 116 -22.28 -13.26 6.69
CA HIS A 116 -21.30 -12.54 7.51
C HIS A 116 -21.85 -11.16 7.95
N PRO A 117 -21.32 -10.58 9.06
CA PRO A 117 -21.70 -9.25 9.53
C PRO A 117 -21.47 -8.15 8.48
N SER A 118 -22.22 -7.04 8.61
CA SER A 118 -22.03 -5.83 7.81
C SER A 118 -20.98 -4.87 8.37
N ASP A 119 -20.62 -5.04 9.64
CA ASP A 119 -19.65 -4.20 10.34
C ASP A 119 -18.36 -4.97 10.65
N PRO A 120 -17.19 -4.32 10.54
CA PRO A 120 -15.92 -4.93 10.87
C PRO A 120 -15.83 -5.30 12.34
N ALA A 121 -15.54 -6.58 12.63
CA ALA A 121 -15.27 -7.04 14.00
C ALA A 121 -13.92 -6.52 14.51
N PRO A 122 -13.74 -6.34 15.84
CA PRO A 122 -12.44 -6.01 16.42
C PRO A 122 -11.37 -7.05 16.05
N ALA A 123 -10.19 -6.58 15.67
CA ALA A 123 -9.06 -7.46 15.39
C ALA A 123 -8.57 -8.16 16.67
N PRO A 124 -8.34 -9.48 16.66
CA PRO A 124 -7.78 -10.20 17.80
C PRO A 124 -6.43 -9.63 18.23
N LEU A 125 -6.22 -9.47 19.53
CA LEU A 125 -4.94 -8.95 20.07
C LEU A 125 -3.70 -9.74 19.60
N PRO A 126 -3.71 -11.09 19.55
CA PRO A 126 -2.58 -11.83 19.02
C PRO A 126 -2.30 -11.49 17.54
N LEU A 127 -3.34 -11.34 16.72
CA LEU A 127 -3.18 -10.93 15.31
C LEU A 127 -2.57 -9.52 15.22
N LEU A 128 -3.03 -8.55 16.03
CA LEU A 128 -2.45 -7.22 16.08
C LEU A 128 -0.96 -7.23 16.42
N ARG A 129 -0.54 -8.08 17.38
CA ARG A 129 0.88 -8.25 17.73
C ARG A 129 1.71 -8.82 16.58
N LEU A 130 1.14 -9.71 15.79
CA LEU A 130 1.81 -10.28 14.61
C LEU A 130 1.92 -9.27 13.47
N ILE A 131 0.90 -8.43 13.28
CA ILE A 131 0.87 -7.40 12.25
C ILE A 131 1.84 -6.25 12.60
N GLN A 132 1.90 -5.86 13.87
CA GLN A 132 2.80 -4.80 14.30
C GLN A 132 4.25 -5.31 14.22
N PRO A 133 5.18 -4.53 13.66
CA PRO A 133 6.58 -4.88 13.75
C PRO A 133 6.94 -4.98 15.25
N PRO A 134 7.81 -5.91 15.65
CA PRO A 134 8.34 -5.92 17.01
C PRO A 134 8.85 -4.51 17.32
N ARG A 135 8.41 -3.96 18.45
CA ARG A 135 8.92 -2.67 18.91
C ARG A 135 10.43 -2.81 18.95
N PRO A 136 11.21 -1.99 18.20
CA PRO A 136 12.65 -2.08 18.31
C PRO A 136 12.97 -2.00 19.81
N PRO A 137 13.89 -2.82 20.36
CA PRO A 137 14.39 -2.59 21.70
C PRO A 137 14.72 -1.11 21.79
N ALA A 138 14.39 -0.44 22.90
CA ALA A 138 14.66 0.96 23.07
C ALA A 138 16.18 1.16 22.89
N VAL A 139 16.57 1.37 21.65
CA VAL A 139 17.93 1.71 21.29
C VAL A 139 18.03 3.13 21.79
N THR A 140 18.79 3.33 22.86
CA THR A 140 19.31 4.65 23.21
C THR A 140 19.82 5.22 21.89
N PRO A 141 19.28 6.36 21.40
CA PRO A 141 19.75 6.88 20.11
C PRO A 141 21.27 7.01 20.23
N PRO A 142 22.05 6.49 19.28
CA PRO A 142 23.48 6.75 19.29
C PRO A 142 23.65 8.26 19.39
N PRO A 143 24.65 8.77 20.14
CA PRO A 143 24.91 10.19 20.21
C PRO A 143 24.89 10.72 18.78
N ARG A 144 24.13 11.79 18.54
CA ARG A 144 24.03 12.41 17.22
C ARG A 144 25.44 12.62 16.72
N SER A 145 25.89 11.78 15.79
CA SER A 145 27.14 11.99 15.10
C SER A 145 26.98 13.26 14.28
N THR A 146 27.64 14.31 14.69
CA THR A 146 27.76 15.59 13.95
C THR A 146 28.72 15.43 12.77
N GLY A 147 28.61 14.34 12.02
CA GLY A 147 29.32 14.13 10.77
C GLY A 147 28.34 14.35 9.58
N PRO A 148 28.85 14.65 8.39
CA PRO A 148 28.02 14.77 7.21
C PRO A 148 27.16 13.52 7.09
N HIS A 149 25.83 13.69 6.92
CA HIS A 149 24.87 12.59 6.84
C HIS A 149 25.11 11.81 5.56
N SER A 150 26.03 10.82 5.63
CA SER A 150 26.36 9.98 4.50
C SER A 150 25.12 9.18 4.06
N ILE A 151 24.74 9.32 2.81
CA ILE A 151 23.67 8.55 2.16
C ILE A 151 24.06 7.08 1.93
N GLU A 152 25.35 6.77 2.00
CA GLU A 152 25.91 5.46 1.66
C GLU A 152 25.25 4.27 2.40
N PRO A 153 24.93 4.36 3.71
CA PRO A 153 24.21 3.29 4.40
C PRO A 153 22.82 3.01 3.82
N LEU A 154 22.12 4.05 3.36
CA LEU A 154 20.78 3.89 2.74
C LEU A 154 20.89 3.31 1.33
N VAL A 155 21.88 3.72 0.56
CA VAL A 155 22.20 3.17 -0.78
C VAL A 155 22.51 1.69 -0.67
N ARG A 156 23.39 1.30 0.25
CA ARG A 156 23.72 -0.11 0.51
C ARG A 156 22.50 -0.89 0.96
N PHE A 157 21.69 -0.33 1.86
CA PHE A 157 20.46 -0.95 2.34
C PHE A 157 19.47 -1.26 1.19
N VAL A 158 19.38 -0.41 0.18
CA VAL A 158 18.54 -0.64 -1.00
C VAL A 158 19.20 -1.68 -1.92
N ARG A 159 20.50 -1.56 -2.20
CA ARG A 159 21.24 -2.48 -3.09
C ARG A 159 21.21 -3.92 -2.57
N ASP A 160 21.38 -4.11 -1.27
CA ASP A 160 21.41 -5.43 -0.60
C ASP A 160 20.00 -5.92 -0.24
N SER A 161 19.01 -5.61 -1.08
CA SER A 161 17.61 -5.99 -0.80
C SER A 161 17.39 -7.48 -1.13
N PRO A 162 16.83 -8.25 -0.19
CA PRO A 162 16.32 -9.59 -0.49
C PRO A 162 15.20 -9.55 -1.53
N ASP A 163 15.00 -10.67 -2.22
CA ASP A 163 13.94 -10.84 -3.21
C ASP A 163 12.58 -10.43 -2.65
N GLY A 164 11.82 -9.67 -3.43
CA GLY A 164 10.48 -9.18 -3.07
C GLY A 164 10.45 -8.03 -2.06
N GLN A 165 11.58 -7.61 -1.48
CA GLN A 165 11.62 -6.52 -0.49
C GLN A 165 12.12 -5.17 -1.04
N LEU A 166 12.68 -5.16 -2.25
CA LEU A 166 13.35 -4.01 -2.83
C LEU A 166 12.48 -2.74 -2.83
N ASN A 167 11.22 -2.83 -3.26
CA ASN A 167 10.32 -1.69 -3.29
C ASN A 167 10.02 -1.11 -1.89
N ASN A 168 9.85 -1.97 -0.88
CA ASN A 168 9.59 -1.53 0.49
C ASN A 168 10.82 -0.87 1.11
N ARG A 169 12.01 -1.43 0.86
CA ARG A 169 13.28 -0.89 1.34
C ARG A 169 13.60 0.44 0.67
N LEU A 170 13.35 0.55 -0.63
CA LEU A 170 13.49 1.80 -1.38
C LEU A 170 12.57 2.90 -0.81
N TYR A 171 11.28 2.58 -0.58
CA TYR A 171 10.35 3.54 0.01
C TYR A 171 10.81 4.02 1.39
N TRP A 172 11.23 3.10 2.26
CA TRP A 172 11.73 3.43 3.59
C TRP A 172 12.99 4.31 3.52
N ALA A 173 13.97 3.93 2.69
CA ALA A 173 15.21 4.68 2.52
C ALA A 173 14.95 6.08 1.96
N ALA A 174 14.05 6.21 0.99
CA ALA A 174 13.66 7.51 0.44
C ALA A 174 12.96 8.40 1.49
N CYS A 175 12.08 7.85 2.33
CA CYS A 175 11.52 8.60 3.46
C CYS A 175 12.62 9.12 4.39
N ARG A 176 13.61 8.30 4.73
CA ARG A 176 14.75 8.71 5.57
C ARG A 176 15.60 9.79 4.91
N ALA A 177 15.86 9.68 3.61
CA ALA A 177 16.59 10.70 2.86
C ALA A 177 15.87 12.06 2.91
N TYR A 178 14.55 12.09 2.67
CA TYR A 178 13.76 13.32 2.74
C TYR A 178 13.59 13.89 4.15
N GLU A 179 13.71 13.06 5.20
CA GLU A 179 13.62 13.50 6.60
C GLU A 179 14.94 14.03 7.16
N ALA A 180 16.10 13.55 6.67
CA ALA A 180 17.38 13.74 7.38
C ALA A 180 18.59 14.07 6.48
N ALA A 181 18.52 13.96 5.15
CA ALA A 181 19.66 14.28 4.29
C ALA A 181 19.80 15.81 4.10
N ASP A 182 21.03 16.28 4.02
CA ASP A 182 21.32 17.70 3.73
C ASP A 182 20.88 18.09 2.30
N GLU A 183 21.01 17.15 1.35
CA GLU A 183 20.55 17.29 -0.03
C GLU A 183 19.57 16.16 -0.39
N PRO A 184 18.27 16.30 -0.03
CA PRO A 184 17.29 15.22 -0.16
C PRO A 184 17.07 14.74 -1.61
N ASP A 185 17.12 15.64 -2.58
CA ASP A 185 16.90 15.28 -3.98
C ASP A 185 18.12 14.52 -4.55
N ALA A 186 19.35 14.92 -4.23
CA ALA A 186 20.56 14.17 -4.62
C ALA A 186 20.59 12.79 -3.95
N ALA A 187 20.16 12.71 -2.69
CA ALA A 187 20.02 11.45 -1.99
C ALA A 187 18.95 10.53 -2.65
N ALA A 188 17.84 11.09 -3.07
CA ALA A 188 16.79 10.35 -3.78
C ALA A 188 17.26 9.81 -5.12
N ASP A 189 18.07 10.57 -5.87
CA ASP A 189 18.66 10.13 -7.13
C ASP A 189 19.65 8.97 -6.92
N ALA A 190 20.47 9.03 -5.88
CA ALA A 190 21.38 7.94 -5.53
C ALA A 190 20.62 6.64 -5.18
N LEU A 191 19.50 6.77 -4.46
CA LEU A 191 18.61 5.65 -4.14
C LEU A 191 17.88 5.09 -5.37
N LEU A 192 17.52 5.96 -6.34
CA LEU A 192 16.93 5.53 -7.60
C LEU A 192 17.90 4.64 -8.37
N HIS A 193 19.16 5.08 -8.53
CA HIS A 193 20.19 4.29 -9.21
C HIS A 193 20.45 2.97 -8.50
N ALA A 194 20.58 2.97 -7.17
CA ALA A 194 20.75 1.76 -6.39
C ALA A 194 19.60 0.75 -6.56
N ALA A 195 18.37 1.23 -6.68
CA ALA A 195 17.21 0.38 -6.90
C ALA A 195 17.19 -0.21 -8.32
N ILE A 196 17.58 0.58 -9.34
CA ILE A 196 17.69 0.12 -10.73
C ILE A 196 18.78 -0.94 -10.84
N ASP A 197 19.95 -0.72 -10.24
CA ASP A 197 21.07 -1.66 -10.19
C ASP A 197 20.68 -2.99 -9.52
N ALA A 198 19.78 -2.91 -8.51
CA ALA A 198 19.21 -4.07 -7.83
C ALA A 198 18.03 -4.73 -8.59
N GLY A 199 17.76 -4.30 -9.84
CA GLY A 199 16.74 -4.90 -10.71
C GLY A 199 15.32 -4.31 -10.60
N HIS A 200 15.14 -3.17 -9.92
CA HIS A 200 13.83 -2.51 -9.90
C HIS A 200 13.55 -1.79 -11.24
N PRO A 201 12.37 -1.97 -11.85
CA PRO A 201 12.00 -1.19 -13.03
C PRO A 201 12.04 0.32 -12.74
N GLU A 202 12.76 1.11 -13.54
CA GLU A 202 12.98 2.55 -13.34
C GLU A 202 11.70 3.32 -13.04
N ARG A 203 10.65 3.15 -13.86
CA ARG A 203 9.35 3.80 -13.65
C ARG A 203 8.68 3.42 -12.32
N GLY A 204 8.95 2.21 -11.83
CA GLY A 204 8.46 1.73 -10.54
C GLY A 204 9.20 2.41 -9.39
N ALA A 205 10.52 2.41 -9.45
CA ALA A 205 11.40 3.04 -8.48
C ALA A 205 11.13 4.54 -8.36
N ALA A 206 11.02 5.26 -9.49
CA ALA A 206 10.71 6.69 -9.52
C ALA A 206 9.35 6.99 -8.85
N ARG A 207 8.31 6.18 -9.09
CA ARG A 207 7.01 6.34 -8.41
C ARG A 207 7.10 6.11 -6.91
N THR A 208 7.89 5.15 -6.48
CA THR A 208 8.10 4.85 -5.06
C THR A 208 8.78 6.02 -4.35
N ILE A 209 9.81 6.59 -4.96
CA ILE A 209 10.51 7.78 -4.44
C ILE A 209 9.59 9.01 -4.41
N ALA A 210 8.81 9.25 -5.48
CA ALA A 210 7.83 10.34 -5.51
C ALA A 210 6.78 10.20 -4.40
N SER A 211 6.35 8.98 -4.07
CA SER A 211 5.43 8.70 -2.95
C SER A 211 6.07 9.05 -1.60
N ALA A 212 7.35 8.74 -1.41
CA ALA A 212 8.09 9.08 -0.20
C ALA A 212 8.24 10.61 -0.04
N ARG A 213 8.58 11.32 -1.14
CA ARG A 213 8.66 12.79 -1.17
C ARG A 213 7.34 13.44 -0.78
N ASN A 214 6.24 12.99 -1.36
CA ASN A 214 4.90 13.52 -1.06
C ASN A 214 4.50 13.29 0.42
N ARG A 215 4.98 12.22 1.04
CA ARG A 215 4.79 11.99 2.47
C ARG A 215 5.57 12.98 3.33
N ALA A 216 6.81 13.27 2.97
CA ALA A 216 7.66 14.21 3.70
C ALA A 216 7.17 15.66 3.56
N HIS A 217 6.56 16.00 2.40
CA HIS A 217 6.11 17.35 2.08
C HIS A 217 4.65 17.34 1.58
N PRO A 218 3.65 17.17 2.46
CA PRO A 218 2.24 17.01 2.05
C PRO A 218 1.62 18.23 1.34
N GLY A 219 2.33 19.35 1.24
CA GLY A 219 1.86 20.58 0.57
C GLY A 219 2.47 20.86 -0.81
N ARG A 220 3.44 20.08 -1.28
CA ARG A 220 4.09 20.25 -2.60
C ARG A 220 3.62 19.19 -3.60
N ALA A 221 2.33 19.17 -3.94
CA ALA A 221 1.89 18.40 -5.10
C ALA A 221 2.54 19.01 -6.37
N SER A 222 3.40 18.24 -7.03
CA SER A 222 3.88 18.62 -8.38
C SER A 222 2.67 18.73 -9.31
N PRO A 223 2.59 19.77 -10.16
CA PRO A 223 1.52 19.87 -11.14
C PRO A 223 1.61 18.65 -12.07
N VAL A 224 0.58 17.82 -12.05
CA VAL A 224 0.40 16.77 -13.05
C VAL A 224 0.27 17.49 -14.39
N THR A 225 1.31 17.43 -15.22
CA THR A 225 1.26 17.90 -16.59
C THR A 225 0.19 17.08 -17.32
N ARG A 226 -1.01 17.64 -17.44
CA ARG A 226 -2.07 17.09 -18.26
C ARG A 226 -1.57 17.08 -19.69
N PRO A 227 -1.62 15.97 -20.43
CA PRO A 227 -1.31 15.98 -21.85
C PRO A 227 -2.21 17.02 -22.52
N ALA A 228 -1.64 17.91 -23.34
CA ALA A 228 -2.38 18.91 -24.08
C ALA A 228 -3.40 18.20 -24.98
N GLU A 229 -4.68 18.51 -24.82
CA GLU A 229 -5.70 18.07 -25.76
C GLU A 229 -5.39 18.64 -27.14
N PRO A 230 -5.49 17.83 -28.22
CA PRO A 230 -5.33 18.35 -29.57
C PRO A 230 -6.43 19.38 -29.84
N ARG A 231 -6.04 20.60 -30.20
CA ARG A 231 -6.97 21.65 -30.61
C ARG A 231 -7.78 21.17 -31.81
N PRO A 232 -9.12 21.37 -31.82
CA PRO A 232 -9.92 21.06 -33.01
C PRO A 232 -9.47 21.95 -34.17
N SER A 233 -9.16 21.34 -35.29
CA SER A 233 -8.85 22.03 -36.54
C SER A 233 -10.05 22.91 -36.95
N ARG A 234 -9.83 24.22 -37.13
CA ARG A 234 -10.83 25.13 -37.71
C ARG A 234 -11.10 24.67 -39.14
N SER A 235 -12.30 24.19 -39.38
CA SER A 235 -12.82 23.98 -40.74
C SER A 235 -12.92 25.31 -41.45
N ALA A 236 -12.31 25.41 -42.61
CA ALA A 236 -12.43 26.57 -43.51
C ALA A 236 -13.87 26.72 -44.04
N PRO A 237 -14.39 27.93 -44.28
CA PRO A 237 -15.72 28.12 -44.79
C PRO A 237 -15.80 27.66 -46.25
N ARG A 238 -16.82 26.85 -46.57
CA ARG A 238 -17.17 26.43 -47.93
C ARG A 238 -17.76 27.61 -48.68
N ALA A 239 -17.10 28.07 -49.76
CA ALA A 239 -17.62 29.06 -50.68
C ALA A 239 -18.83 28.47 -51.45
N LEU A 240 -19.90 29.23 -51.47
CA LEU A 240 -21.06 29.00 -52.33
C LEU A 240 -20.71 29.51 -53.75
N HIS A 241 -20.91 28.65 -54.72
CA HIS A 241 -21.27 28.97 -56.09
C HIS A 241 -22.38 28.05 -56.54
#